data_eee34678696c9d38193fe26be9d98c0d
#
_entry.id   eee34678696c9d38193fe26be9d98c0d
#
_cell.length_a   1.000
_cell.length_b   1.000
_cell.length_c   1.000
_cell.angle_alpha   90.00
_cell.angle_beta   90.00
_cell.angle_gamma   90.00
#
_symmetry.space_group_name_H-M   'P 1'
#
loop_
_entity.id
_entity.type
_entity.pdbx_description
1 polymer ?
#
loop_
_entity_poly.entity_id
_entity_poly.type
_entity_poly.pdbx_seq_one_letter_code
_entity_poly.pdbx_strand_id
1 'polypeptide(L)'
;MKAIVLAGDKQYLTPILTTIKSILYYNQQVKIYILHQNIPSDWFHEVKIQVERLGSLVEDIFIGDVIDLEWKTQGHISPIAYARYLIPRLITEDRVVYLDSDIIVHGDLSPLFELDLGDYSLAAVRDADGN
;
A
#
# COMPACT_ATOMS: atom_id res chain seq x y z
N MET A 1 15.15 -2.23 2.37
CA MET A 1 13.96 -1.86 3.16
C MET A 1 12.80 -2.78 2.81
N LYS A 2 11.98 -3.10 3.79
CA LYS A 2 10.75 -3.86 3.55
C LYS A 2 9.72 -2.98 2.87
N ALA A 3 9.14 -3.47 1.78
CA ALA A 3 8.20 -2.70 0.97
C ALA A 3 6.76 -3.00 1.37
N ILE A 4 6.02 -1.96 1.72
CA ILE A 4 4.61 -2.04 2.07
C ILE A 4 3.84 -1.19 1.07
N VAL A 5 2.71 -1.69 0.59
CA VAL A 5 1.90 -0.99 -0.41
C VAL A 5 0.52 -0.70 0.17
N LEU A 6 0.12 0.55 0.09
CA LEU A 6 -1.22 1.03 0.40
C LEU A 6 -1.84 1.59 -0.86
N ALA A 7 -3.16 1.63 -0.92
CA ALA A 7 -3.88 2.29 -2.00
C ALA A 7 -5.02 3.10 -1.41
N GLY A 8 -5.25 4.29 -1.94
CA GLY A 8 -6.33 5.14 -1.48
C GLY A 8 -6.36 6.46 -2.22
N ASP A 9 -7.43 7.20 -2.02
CA ASP A 9 -7.65 8.50 -2.62
C ASP A 9 -7.82 9.57 -1.53
N LYS A 10 -8.03 10.81 -1.94
CA LYS A 10 -8.12 11.95 -1.01
C LYS A 10 -9.22 11.80 0.04
N GLN A 11 -10.24 10.98 -0.21
CA GLN A 11 -11.29 10.72 0.78
C GLN A 11 -10.81 9.90 1.97
N TYR A 12 -9.66 9.23 1.83
CA TYR A 12 -9.12 8.30 2.82
C TYR A 12 -7.84 8.81 3.49
N LEU A 13 -7.54 10.11 3.41
CA LEU A 13 -6.27 10.65 3.94
C LEU A 13 -6.10 10.39 5.44
N THR A 14 -7.15 10.56 6.22
CA THR A 14 -7.08 10.28 7.66
C THR A 14 -6.86 8.80 7.96
N PRO A 15 -7.64 7.87 7.38
CA PRO A 15 -7.34 6.44 7.55
C PRO A 15 -5.95 6.05 7.08
N ILE A 16 -5.50 6.54 5.92
CA ILE A 16 -4.16 6.27 5.39
C ILE A 16 -3.09 6.71 6.40
N LEU A 17 -3.20 7.92 6.91
CA LEU A 17 -2.24 8.44 7.87
C LEU A 17 -2.23 7.63 9.16
N THR A 18 -3.39 7.21 9.65
CA THR A 18 -3.50 6.35 10.82
C THR A 18 -2.83 5.01 10.58
N THR A 19 -3.05 4.41 9.42
CA THR A 19 -2.39 3.16 9.04
C THR A 19 -0.86 3.34 9.00
N ILE A 20 -0.37 4.41 8.37
CA ILE A 20 1.07 4.71 8.30
C ILE A 20 1.65 4.85 9.70
N LYS A 21 1.01 5.60 10.58
CA LYS A 21 1.48 5.77 11.96
C LYS A 21 1.56 4.45 12.70
N SER A 22 0.57 3.57 12.52
CA SER A 22 0.58 2.26 13.15
C SER A 22 1.70 1.37 12.62
N ILE A 23 1.98 1.42 11.31
CA ILE A 23 3.11 0.70 10.71
C ILE A 23 4.41 1.16 11.37
N LEU A 24 4.63 2.46 11.43
CA LEU A 24 5.89 3.04 11.92
C LEU A 24 6.08 2.89 13.42
N TYR A 25 5.00 2.68 14.16
CA TYR A 25 5.09 2.41 15.60
C TYR A 25 5.80 1.09 15.90
N TYR A 26 5.56 0.07 15.06
CA TYR A 26 6.10 -1.28 15.30
C TYR A 26 7.21 -1.66 14.33
N ASN A 27 7.44 -0.88 13.27
CA ASN A 27 8.36 -1.26 12.19
C ASN A 27 9.31 -0.13 11.88
N GLN A 28 10.57 -0.47 11.62
CA GLN A 28 11.60 0.49 11.26
C GLN A 28 12.13 0.18 9.86
N GLN A 29 12.65 1.22 9.20
CA GLN A 29 13.30 1.09 7.90
C GLN A 29 12.39 0.39 6.88
N VAL A 30 11.17 0.89 6.77
CA VAL A 30 10.20 0.42 5.77
C VAL A 30 10.06 1.46 4.65
N LYS A 31 9.71 0.99 3.46
CA LYS A 31 9.34 1.84 2.34
C LYS A 31 7.87 1.62 2.06
N ILE A 32 7.10 2.67 2.18
CA ILE A 32 5.65 2.63 1.99
C ILE A 32 5.32 3.28 0.66
N TYR A 33 4.78 2.48 -0.27
CA TYR A 33 4.25 2.97 -1.53
C TYR A 33 2.77 3.28 -1.35
N ILE A 34 2.32 4.42 -1.87
CA ILE A 34 0.90 4.78 -1.85
C ILE A 34 0.43 4.96 -3.28
N LEU A 35 -0.41 4.03 -3.73
CA LEU A 35 -1.04 4.09 -5.05
C LEU A 35 -2.29 4.95 -4.96
N HIS A 36 -2.41 5.96 -5.83
CA HIS A 36 -3.52 6.90 -5.73
C HIS A 36 -3.90 7.50 -7.07
N GLN A 37 -5.09 8.10 -7.13
CA GLN A 37 -5.57 8.81 -8.30
C GLN A 37 -5.64 10.33 -8.11
N ASN A 38 -5.77 10.82 -6.87
CA ASN A 38 -6.09 12.24 -6.65
C ASN A 38 -5.58 12.82 -5.34
N ILE A 39 -4.61 12.20 -4.69
CA ILE A 39 -4.06 12.77 -3.45
C ILE A 39 -3.13 13.94 -3.83
N PRO A 40 -3.29 15.13 -3.23
CA PRO A 40 -2.45 16.28 -3.54
C PRO A 40 -0.98 16.06 -3.21
N SER A 41 -0.10 16.63 -4.02
CA SER A 41 1.35 16.52 -3.82
C SER A 41 1.84 17.16 -2.52
N ASP A 42 1.21 18.22 -2.06
CA ASP A 42 1.57 18.88 -0.80
C ASP A 42 1.31 17.96 0.42
N TRP A 43 0.26 17.15 0.40
CA TRP A 43 0.05 16.15 1.44
C TRP A 43 1.21 15.15 1.49
N PHE A 44 1.63 14.64 0.33
CA PHE A 44 2.77 13.73 0.25
C PHE A 44 4.06 14.39 0.73
N HIS A 45 4.27 15.66 0.36
CA HIS A 45 5.46 16.40 0.78
C HIS A 45 5.59 16.42 2.31
N GLU A 46 4.51 16.74 3.00
CA GLU A 46 4.49 16.77 4.46
C GLU A 46 4.71 15.39 5.08
N VAL A 47 4.04 14.37 4.56
CA VAL A 47 4.16 13.01 5.07
C VAL A 47 5.57 12.47 4.85
N LYS A 48 6.16 12.71 3.69
CA LYS A 48 7.53 12.27 3.39
C LYS A 48 8.53 12.84 4.38
N ILE A 49 8.43 14.12 4.71
CA ILE A 49 9.33 14.76 5.67
C ILE A 49 9.25 14.07 7.02
N GLN A 50 8.04 13.82 7.50
CA GLN A 50 7.82 13.21 8.83
C GLN A 50 8.31 11.77 8.86
N VAL A 51 8.05 11.00 7.80
CA VAL A 51 8.44 9.60 7.73
C VAL A 51 9.95 9.45 7.61
N GLU A 52 10.60 10.31 6.83
CA GLU A 52 12.06 10.30 6.68
C GLU A 52 12.77 10.58 8.01
N ARG A 53 12.22 11.42 8.85
CA ARG A 53 12.75 11.66 10.19
C ARG A 53 12.77 10.42 11.07
N LEU A 54 11.90 9.46 10.77
CA LEU A 54 11.83 8.19 11.48
C LEU A 54 12.65 7.09 10.83
N GLY A 55 13.40 7.41 9.77
CA GLY A 55 14.27 6.45 9.09
C GLY A 55 13.56 5.57 8.07
N SER A 56 12.34 5.90 7.72
CA SER A 56 11.56 5.19 6.70
C SER A 56 11.28 6.09 5.51
N LEU A 57 10.69 5.55 4.45
CA LEU A 57 10.40 6.29 3.23
C LEU A 57 8.95 6.10 2.82
N VAL A 58 8.39 7.14 2.20
CA VAL A 58 7.11 7.07 1.50
C VAL A 58 7.34 7.45 0.05
N GLU A 59 6.76 6.69 -0.86
CA GLU A 59 6.76 7.01 -2.27
C GLU A 59 5.33 6.99 -2.80
N ASP A 60 4.94 8.09 -3.45
CA ASP A 60 3.64 8.21 -4.06
C ASP A 60 3.70 7.69 -5.51
N ILE A 61 2.71 6.90 -5.90
CA ILE A 61 2.58 6.41 -7.27
C ILE A 61 1.20 6.80 -7.78
N PHE A 62 1.17 7.72 -8.74
CA PHE A 62 -0.07 8.12 -9.41
C PHE A 62 -0.45 7.06 -10.42
N ILE A 63 -1.66 6.52 -10.30
CA ILE A 63 -2.16 5.43 -11.13
C ILE A 63 -3.37 5.83 -11.97
N GLY A 64 -3.76 7.11 -11.92
CA GLY A 64 -4.96 7.59 -12.60
C GLY A 64 -4.98 7.27 -14.09
N ASP A 65 -3.88 7.52 -14.80
CA ASP A 65 -3.80 7.28 -16.24
C ASP A 65 -3.95 5.80 -16.60
N VAL A 66 -3.32 4.92 -15.81
CA VAL A 66 -3.39 3.47 -16.04
C VAL A 66 -4.81 2.95 -15.80
N ILE A 67 -5.43 3.40 -14.71
CA ILE A 67 -6.78 2.99 -14.37
C ILE A 67 -7.78 3.50 -15.40
N ASP A 68 -7.64 4.73 -15.87
CA ASP A 68 -8.52 5.30 -16.87
C ASP A 68 -8.52 4.51 -18.17
N LEU A 69 -7.35 3.96 -18.55
CA LEU A 69 -7.23 3.14 -19.75
C LEU A 69 -7.83 1.73 -19.58
N GLU A 70 -7.64 1.11 -18.43
CA GLU A 70 -8.00 -0.29 -18.19
C GLU A 70 -9.37 -0.46 -17.53
N TRP A 71 -9.86 0.55 -16.83
CA TRP A 71 -11.07 0.48 -16.04
C TRP A 71 -12.32 0.20 -16.85
N LYS A 72 -12.36 0.66 -18.08
CA LYS A 72 -13.52 0.49 -18.97
C LYS A 72 -13.88 -0.95 -19.22
N THR A 73 -12.97 -1.89 -18.98
CA THR A 73 -13.19 -3.31 -19.21
C THR A 73 -13.60 -4.09 -17.97
N GLN A 74 -13.53 -3.49 -16.77
CA GLN A 74 -13.70 -4.20 -15.51
C GLN A 74 -15.03 -3.95 -14.77
N GLY A 75 -15.75 -2.95 -15.13
CA GLY A 75 -17.16 -2.63 -14.78
C GLY A 75 -17.64 -2.63 -13.34
N HIS A 76 -17.16 -3.50 -12.47
CA HIS A 76 -17.76 -3.74 -11.14
C HIS A 76 -16.83 -3.47 -9.95
N ILE A 77 -15.55 -3.27 -10.19
CA ILE A 77 -14.55 -3.10 -9.14
C ILE A 77 -14.22 -1.61 -9.04
N SER A 78 -14.14 -1.06 -7.83
CA SER A 78 -13.74 0.35 -7.70
C SER A 78 -12.31 0.53 -8.25
N PRO A 79 -12.01 1.69 -8.85
CA PRO A 79 -10.66 1.93 -9.41
C PRO A 79 -9.55 1.70 -8.40
N ILE A 80 -9.74 2.11 -7.15
CA ILE A 80 -8.70 1.98 -6.15
C ILE A 80 -8.54 0.52 -5.69
N ALA A 81 -9.63 -0.26 -5.65
CA ALA A 81 -9.54 -1.70 -5.37
C ALA A 81 -8.79 -2.44 -6.48
N TYR A 82 -8.88 -1.96 -7.72
CA TYR A 82 -8.14 -2.52 -8.85
C TYR A 82 -6.64 -2.25 -8.77
N ALA A 83 -6.23 -1.23 -8.01
CA ALA A 83 -4.84 -0.79 -7.93
C ALA A 83 -3.90 -1.93 -7.52
N ARG A 84 -4.34 -2.84 -6.65
CA ARG A 84 -3.49 -3.97 -6.21
C ARG A 84 -3.05 -4.88 -7.35
N TYR A 85 -3.81 -4.96 -8.44
CA TYR A 85 -3.43 -5.75 -9.61
C TYR A 85 -2.29 -5.10 -10.40
N LEU A 86 -2.02 -3.82 -10.17
CA LEU A 86 -0.95 -3.08 -10.82
C LEU A 86 0.40 -3.22 -10.11
N ILE A 87 0.41 -3.74 -8.88
CA ILE A 87 1.62 -3.83 -8.06
C ILE A 87 2.79 -4.50 -8.81
N PRO A 88 2.61 -5.65 -9.47
CA PRO A 88 3.73 -6.28 -10.17
C PRO A 88 4.33 -5.45 -11.29
N ARG A 89 3.56 -4.53 -11.86
CA ARG A 89 4.03 -3.65 -12.95
C ARG A 89 4.68 -2.37 -12.43
N LEU A 90 4.31 -1.93 -11.23
CA LEU A 90 4.71 -0.63 -10.70
C LEU A 90 5.83 -0.70 -9.67
N ILE A 91 6.00 -1.84 -9.04
CA ILE A 91 6.91 -1.99 -7.90
C ILE A 91 7.91 -3.09 -8.20
N THR A 92 9.20 -2.77 -8.04
CA THR A 92 10.29 -3.64 -8.47
C THR A 92 10.81 -4.55 -7.37
N GLU A 93 10.44 -4.33 -6.11
CA GLU A 93 10.85 -5.21 -5.02
C GLU A 93 10.29 -6.62 -5.22
N ASP A 94 11.11 -7.63 -4.91
CA ASP A 94 10.73 -9.03 -5.09
C ASP A 94 9.57 -9.45 -4.19
N ARG A 95 9.45 -8.83 -3.03
CA ARG A 95 8.38 -9.13 -2.08
C ARG A 95 7.83 -7.84 -1.50
N VAL A 96 6.50 -7.73 -1.52
CA VAL A 96 5.79 -6.62 -0.90
C VAL A 96 4.66 -7.16 -0.02
N VAL A 97 4.26 -6.36 0.96
CA VAL A 97 3.05 -6.61 1.74
C VAL A 97 2.04 -5.54 1.37
N TYR A 98 0.91 -5.96 0.83
CA TYR A 98 -0.20 -5.07 0.55
C TYR A 98 -1.15 -5.04 1.75
N LEU A 99 -1.46 -3.83 2.22
CA LEU A 99 -2.39 -3.62 3.33
C LEU A 99 -3.51 -2.69 2.88
N ASP A 100 -4.70 -2.93 3.38
CA ASP A 100 -5.79 -1.96 3.22
C ASP A 100 -5.43 -0.66 3.94
N SER A 101 -5.91 0.46 3.41
CA SER A 101 -5.53 1.79 3.89
C SER A 101 -6.33 2.26 5.11
N ASP A 102 -7.22 1.43 5.63
CA ASP A 102 -8.07 1.74 6.78
C ASP A 102 -7.89 0.74 7.94
N ILE A 103 -6.73 0.12 8.03
CA ILE A 103 -6.40 -0.84 9.10
C ILE A 103 -5.42 -0.22 10.09
N ILE A 104 -5.29 -0.88 11.24
CA ILE A 104 -4.28 -0.56 12.23
C ILE A 104 -3.34 -1.75 12.35
N VAL A 105 -2.05 -1.51 12.07
CA VAL A 105 -1.01 -2.50 12.27
C VAL A 105 -0.68 -2.56 13.76
N HIS A 106 -0.69 -3.76 14.32
CA HIS A 106 -0.55 -3.97 15.76
C HIS A 106 0.68 -4.82 16.11
N GLY A 107 1.69 -4.82 15.26
CA GLY A 107 2.91 -5.57 15.53
C GLY A 107 3.94 -5.45 14.41
N ASP A 108 5.02 -6.21 14.58
CA ASP A 108 6.12 -6.30 13.62
C ASP A 108 5.67 -7.10 12.39
N LEU A 109 5.85 -6.52 11.21
CA LEU A 109 5.49 -7.15 9.94
C LEU A 109 6.60 -8.03 9.37
N SER A 110 7.78 -8.08 10.01
CA SER A 110 8.91 -8.88 9.53
C SER A 110 8.55 -10.33 9.22
N PRO A 111 7.72 -11.02 10.04
CA PRO A 111 7.36 -12.39 9.72
C PRO A 111 6.66 -12.58 8.38
N LEU A 112 5.92 -11.57 7.90
CA LEU A 112 5.28 -11.64 6.59
C LEU A 112 6.30 -11.59 5.46
N PHE A 113 7.39 -10.86 5.64
CA PHE A 113 8.46 -10.79 4.65
C PHE A 113 9.35 -12.04 4.65
N GLU A 114 9.33 -12.79 5.72
CA GLU A 114 10.12 -14.02 5.88
C GLU A 114 9.29 -15.28 5.60
N LEU A 115 7.99 -15.13 5.34
CA LEU A 115 7.09 -16.25 5.09
C LEU A 115 7.55 -17.07 3.87
N ASP A 116 7.64 -18.37 4.05
CA ASP A 116 7.97 -19.27 2.94
C ASP A 116 6.72 -19.45 2.08
N LEU A 117 6.77 -18.92 0.86
CA LEU A 117 5.67 -19.05 -0.10
C LEU A 117 5.75 -20.36 -0.91
N GLY A 118 6.85 -21.13 -0.80
CA GLY A 118 7.04 -22.31 -1.62
C GLY A 118 6.97 -21.94 -3.10
N ASP A 119 6.12 -22.65 -3.84
CA ASP A 119 5.91 -22.39 -5.28
C ASP A 119 4.83 -21.35 -5.56
N TYR A 120 4.22 -20.76 -4.53
CA TYR A 120 3.15 -19.78 -4.69
C TYR A 120 3.70 -18.38 -4.84
N SER A 121 3.03 -17.58 -5.67
CA SER A 121 3.41 -16.18 -5.90
C SER A 121 2.86 -15.22 -4.84
N LEU A 122 1.81 -15.64 -4.10
CA LEU A 122 1.23 -14.78 -3.08
C LEU A 122 0.58 -15.61 -1.96
N ALA A 123 0.45 -14.97 -0.81
CA ALA A 123 -0.37 -15.43 0.29
C ALA A 123 -1.35 -14.32 0.67
N ALA A 124 -2.52 -14.68 1.11
CA ALA A 124 -3.54 -13.71 1.51
C ALA A 124 -4.28 -14.22 2.75
N VAL A 125 -4.79 -13.27 3.51
CA VAL A 125 -5.65 -13.58 4.65
C VAL A 125 -7.03 -13.95 4.12
N ARG A 126 -7.60 -15.03 4.67
CA ARG A 126 -8.94 -15.44 4.29
C ARG A 126 -9.95 -14.40 4.79
N ASP A 127 -10.91 -14.06 3.93
CA ASP A 127 -12.00 -13.18 4.31
C ASP A 127 -12.84 -13.84 5.43
N ALA A 128 -13.32 -13.02 6.35
CA ALA A 128 -14.17 -13.48 7.46
C ALA A 128 -15.45 -14.17 6.97
N ASP A 129 -15.95 -13.82 5.78
CA ASP A 129 -17.12 -14.39 5.16
C ASP A 129 -16.84 -15.72 4.43
N GLY A 130 -15.62 -16.20 4.49
CA GLY A 130 -15.24 -17.50 3.92
C GLY A 130 -14.94 -17.49 2.43
N ASN A 131 -14.83 -16.33 1.83
CA ASN A 131 -14.56 -16.19 0.39
C ASN A 131 -13.11 -15.91 0.08
#